data_2220fd488d213b103bd218c332aaa373
#
_entry.id   2220fd488d213b103bd218c332aaa373
#
_cell.length_a   1.000
_cell.length_b   1.000
_cell.length_c   1.000
_cell.angle_alpha   90.00
_cell.angle_beta   90.00
_cell.angle_gamma   90.00
#
_symmetry.space_group_name_H-M   'P 1'
#
loop_
_entity.id
_entity.type
_entity.pdbx_description
1 polymer ?
#
loop_
_entity_poly.entity_id
_entity_poly.type
_entity_poly.pdbx_seq_one_letter_code
_entity_poly.pdbx_strand_id
1 'polypeptide(L)'
;MTTKGNMLTSISKEIEREFGKPGTPERAKFDEEAFAFYTGQLLSDARKEAKVTQAELARRLHSTKSYISSVERGEIIPSAAMFYHMISALGMRIEIVKPLVMV
;
A
#
# COMPACT_ATOMS: atom_id res chain seq x y z
N MET A 1 10.83 5.96 23.64
CA MET A 1 10.91 5.65 22.95
C MET A 1 11.09 4.40 22.69
N THR A 2 11.44 3.94 23.26
CA THR A 2 11.74 2.56 23.18
C THR A 2 10.53 1.68 23.01
N THR A 3 9.40 2.06 23.51
CA THR A 3 8.18 1.28 23.36
C THR A 3 7.87 1.00 21.90
N LYS A 4 8.02 2.02 21.07
CA LYS A 4 7.74 1.88 19.64
C LYS A 4 8.74 0.93 18.99
N GLY A 5 10.02 1.03 19.36
CA GLY A 5 11.01 0.12 18.83
C GLY A 5 10.76 -1.31 19.25
N ASN A 6 10.39 -1.52 20.52
CA ASN A 6 10.08 -2.85 21.00
C ASN A 6 8.88 -3.46 20.30
N MET A 7 7.87 -2.66 20.04
CA MET A 7 6.69 -3.14 19.34
C MET A 7 7.04 -3.57 17.93
N LEU A 8 7.83 -2.78 17.22
CA LEU A 8 8.23 -3.14 15.86
C LEU A 8 9.06 -4.41 15.84
N THR A 9 9.96 -4.59 16.83
CA THR A 9 10.76 -5.79 16.92
C THR A 9 9.89 -7.01 17.18
N SER A 10 8.89 -6.89 18.04
CA SER A 10 7.98 -7.99 18.32
C SER A 10 7.18 -8.37 17.10
N ILE A 11 6.70 -7.38 16.35
CA ILE A 11 5.94 -7.65 15.14
C ILE A 11 6.82 -8.34 14.11
N SER A 12 8.07 -7.92 13.96
CA SER A 12 9.00 -8.56 13.04
C SER A 12 9.20 -10.03 13.36
N LYS A 13 9.38 -10.34 14.64
CA LYS A 13 9.58 -11.74 15.06
C LYS A 13 8.34 -12.56 14.81
N GLU A 14 7.18 -11.98 15.05
CA GLU A 14 5.92 -12.65 14.80
C GLU A 14 5.78 -12.99 13.32
N ILE A 15 6.11 -12.07 12.45
CA ILE A 15 6.02 -12.27 11.02
C ILE A 15 7.00 -13.36 10.58
N GLU A 16 8.22 -13.36 11.12
CA GLU A 16 9.21 -14.39 10.79
C GLU A 16 8.71 -15.78 11.15
N ARG A 17 8.05 -15.89 12.30
CA ARG A 17 7.59 -17.18 12.76
C ARG A 17 6.44 -17.70 11.89
N GLU A 18 5.55 -16.80 11.45
CA GLU A 18 4.38 -17.23 10.69
C GLU A 18 4.67 -17.33 9.20
N PHE A 19 5.49 -16.43 8.65
CA PHE A 19 5.64 -16.30 7.20
C PHE A 19 7.05 -16.46 6.70
N GLY A 20 8.00 -16.80 7.58
CA GLY A 20 9.37 -17.03 7.16
C GLY A 20 10.28 -15.84 7.41
N LYS A 21 11.58 -16.08 7.35
CA LYS A 21 12.57 -15.05 7.59
C LYS A 21 12.80 -14.24 6.31
N PRO A 22 13.25 -12.99 6.47
CA PRO A 22 13.59 -12.19 5.29
C PRO A 22 14.56 -12.93 4.40
N GLY A 23 14.34 -12.82 3.09
CA GLY A 23 15.20 -13.47 2.12
C GLY A 23 14.78 -14.87 1.71
N THR A 24 13.75 -15.43 2.36
CA THR A 24 13.24 -16.74 1.96
C THR A 24 12.10 -16.55 0.96
N PRO A 25 11.81 -17.55 0.12
CA PRO A 25 10.69 -17.46 -0.82
C PRO A 25 9.35 -17.25 -0.12
N GLU A 26 9.14 -17.88 1.03
CA GLU A 26 7.89 -17.70 1.76
C GLU A 26 7.72 -16.25 2.21
N ARG A 27 8.79 -15.64 2.70
CA ARG A 27 8.73 -14.27 3.17
C ARG A 27 8.55 -13.30 2.00
N ALA A 28 9.20 -13.58 0.86
CA ALA A 28 9.06 -12.75 -0.33
C ALA A 28 7.62 -12.73 -0.80
N LYS A 29 6.97 -13.90 -0.81
CA LYS A 29 5.58 -13.98 -1.21
C LYS A 29 4.68 -13.24 -0.25
N PHE A 30 4.92 -13.40 1.05
CA PHE A 30 4.15 -12.69 2.06
C PHE A 30 4.29 -11.18 1.91
N ASP A 31 5.52 -10.69 1.70
CA ASP A 31 5.75 -9.26 1.56
C ASP A 31 5.03 -8.71 0.33
N GLU A 32 5.06 -9.45 -0.77
CA GLU A 32 4.39 -9.02 -1.98
C GLU A 32 2.89 -8.92 -1.79
N GLU A 33 2.30 -9.93 -1.16
CA GLU A 33 0.86 -9.94 -0.92
C GLU A 33 0.46 -8.84 0.06
N ALA A 34 1.28 -8.59 1.07
CA ALA A 34 1.02 -7.54 2.03
C ALA A 34 1.08 -6.17 1.37
N PHE A 35 2.06 -5.94 0.50
CA PHE A 35 2.15 -4.68 -0.23
C PHE A 35 0.98 -4.48 -1.17
N ALA A 36 0.55 -5.54 -1.85
CA ALA A 36 -0.58 -5.44 -2.75
C ALA A 36 -1.85 -5.07 -1.97
N PHE A 37 -2.07 -5.72 -0.85
CA PHE A 37 -3.23 -5.45 -0.02
C PHE A 37 -3.19 -4.02 0.53
N TYR A 38 -2.04 -3.62 1.06
CA TYR A 38 -1.90 -2.29 1.66
C TYR A 38 -2.06 -1.19 0.62
N THR A 39 -1.45 -1.37 -0.55
CA THR A 39 -1.57 -0.40 -1.64
C THR A 39 -3.01 -0.25 -2.09
N GLY A 40 -3.72 -1.39 -2.21
CA GLY A 40 -5.11 -1.37 -2.60
C GLY A 40 -5.98 -0.63 -1.59
N GLN A 41 -5.73 -0.87 -0.30
CA GLN A 41 -6.48 -0.18 0.75
C GLN A 41 -6.22 1.31 0.74
N LEU A 42 -4.96 1.72 0.57
CA LEU A 42 -4.63 3.13 0.49
C LEU A 42 -5.39 3.81 -0.64
N LEU A 43 -5.40 3.17 -1.81
CA LEU A 43 -6.07 3.75 -2.96
C LEU A 43 -7.57 3.83 -2.72
N SER A 44 -8.16 2.75 -2.21
CA SER A 44 -9.59 2.72 -1.94
C SER A 44 -9.99 3.79 -0.94
N ASP A 45 -9.23 3.93 0.15
CA ASP A 45 -9.53 4.92 1.17
C ASP A 45 -9.37 6.33 0.64
N ALA A 46 -8.31 6.60 -0.11
CA ALA A 46 -8.09 7.92 -0.68
C ALA A 46 -9.20 8.27 -1.67
N ARG A 47 -9.59 7.30 -2.49
CA ARG A 47 -10.64 7.52 -3.48
C ARG A 47 -11.96 7.84 -2.79
N LYS A 48 -12.31 7.08 -1.76
CA LYS A 48 -13.56 7.31 -1.03
C LYS A 48 -13.55 8.65 -0.31
N GLU A 49 -12.41 9.01 0.24
CA GLU A 49 -12.29 10.31 0.90
C GLU A 49 -12.46 11.43 -0.10
N ALA A 50 -11.95 11.28 -1.31
CA ALA A 50 -12.10 12.27 -2.36
C ALA A 50 -13.49 12.22 -3.01
N LYS A 51 -14.31 11.22 -2.65
CA LYS A 51 -15.66 11.03 -3.18
C LYS A 51 -15.64 10.84 -4.70
N VAL A 52 -14.67 10.06 -5.15
CA VAL A 52 -14.49 9.75 -6.57
C VAL A 52 -14.81 8.27 -6.78
N THR A 53 -15.57 7.95 -7.82
CA THR A 53 -15.89 6.56 -8.12
C THR A 53 -14.71 5.90 -8.81
N GLN A 54 -14.72 4.56 -8.82
CA GLN A 54 -13.70 3.81 -9.56
C GLN A 54 -13.71 4.18 -11.04
N ALA A 55 -14.90 4.35 -11.61
CA ALA A 55 -15.03 4.70 -13.02
C ALA A 55 -14.47 6.08 -13.30
N GLU A 56 -14.71 7.04 -12.41
CA GLU A 56 -14.20 8.40 -12.61
C GLU A 56 -12.69 8.44 -12.48
N LEU A 57 -12.13 7.72 -11.51
CA LEU A 57 -10.68 7.66 -11.38
C LEU A 57 -10.06 7.03 -12.62
N ALA A 58 -10.67 5.95 -13.12
CA ALA A 58 -10.18 5.31 -14.34
C ALA A 58 -10.20 6.29 -15.51
N ARG A 59 -11.25 7.08 -15.63
CA ARG A 59 -11.36 8.08 -16.68
C ARG A 59 -10.21 9.09 -16.59
N ARG A 60 -9.94 9.58 -15.40
CA ARG A 60 -8.87 10.56 -15.19
C ARG A 60 -7.50 10.01 -15.56
N LEU A 61 -7.33 8.70 -15.42
CA LEU A 61 -6.05 8.04 -15.67
C LEU A 61 -5.97 7.43 -17.06
N HIS A 62 -7.02 7.59 -17.88
CA HIS A 62 -7.11 6.91 -19.17
C HIS A 62 -6.91 5.40 -19.01
N SER A 63 -7.54 4.86 -17.99
CA SER A 63 -7.44 3.44 -17.66
C SER A 63 -8.84 2.84 -17.61
N THR A 64 -8.97 1.65 -17.06
CA THR A 64 -10.26 0.97 -16.97
C THR A 64 -10.69 0.84 -15.52
N LYS A 65 -12.01 0.81 -15.31
CA LYS A 65 -12.55 0.56 -13.98
C LYS A 65 -12.08 -0.79 -13.46
N SER A 66 -11.96 -1.76 -14.35
CA SER A 66 -11.51 -3.11 -13.99
C SER A 66 -10.10 -3.07 -13.41
N TYR A 67 -9.21 -2.26 -13.99
CA TYR A 67 -7.86 -2.12 -13.49
C TYR A 67 -7.86 -1.51 -12.07
N ILE A 68 -8.62 -0.43 -11.90
CA ILE A 68 -8.70 0.22 -10.59
C ILE A 68 -9.23 -0.77 -9.55
N SER A 69 -10.27 -1.52 -9.91
CA SER A 69 -10.86 -2.50 -9.01
C SER A 69 -9.85 -3.58 -8.64
N SER A 70 -9.07 -4.06 -9.61
CA SER A 70 -8.07 -5.09 -9.35
C SER A 70 -6.98 -4.58 -8.41
N VAL A 71 -6.56 -3.33 -8.56
CA VAL A 71 -5.58 -2.74 -7.65
C VAL A 71 -6.15 -2.66 -6.24
N GLU A 72 -7.40 -2.21 -6.12
CA GLU A 72 -8.02 -2.05 -4.80
C GLU A 72 -8.25 -3.38 -4.11
N ARG A 73 -8.43 -4.46 -4.87
CA ARG A 73 -8.57 -5.79 -4.29
C ARG A 73 -7.25 -6.46 -3.98
N GLY A 74 -6.13 -5.79 -4.31
CA GLY A 74 -4.82 -6.37 -4.04
C GLY A 74 -4.39 -7.41 -5.06
N GLU A 75 -5.04 -7.46 -6.22
CA GLU A 75 -4.70 -8.42 -7.26
C GLU A 75 -3.58 -7.93 -8.16
N ILE A 76 -3.39 -6.63 -8.24
CA ILE A 76 -2.37 -6.02 -9.08
C ILE A 76 -1.64 -4.97 -8.24
N ILE A 77 -0.31 -4.97 -8.31
CA ILE A 77 0.49 -3.92 -7.69
C ILE A 77 0.87 -2.95 -8.79
N PRO A 78 0.41 -1.70 -8.74
CA PRO A 78 0.79 -0.73 -9.76
C PRO A 78 2.25 -0.34 -9.61
N SER A 79 2.86 0.15 -10.68
CA SER A 79 4.19 0.72 -10.58
C SER A 79 4.14 1.95 -9.69
N ALA A 80 5.31 2.37 -9.18
CA ALA A 80 5.38 3.57 -8.37
C ALA A 80 4.85 4.77 -9.13
N ALA A 81 5.23 4.89 -10.41
CA ALA A 81 4.77 6.01 -11.23
C ALA A 81 3.25 6.01 -11.36
N MET A 82 2.67 4.84 -11.61
CA MET A 82 1.21 4.75 -11.73
C MET A 82 0.53 5.07 -10.41
N PHE A 83 1.09 4.61 -9.30
CA PHE A 83 0.50 4.90 -8.00
C PHE A 83 0.52 6.41 -7.71
N TYR A 84 1.63 7.07 -8.01
CA TYR A 84 1.69 8.53 -7.88
C TYR A 84 0.63 9.22 -8.74
N HIS A 85 0.44 8.73 -9.97
CA HIS A 85 -0.59 9.29 -10.83
C HIS A 85 -1.99 9.10 -10.26
N MET A 86 -2.25 7.92 -9.69
CA MET A 86 -3.55 7.64 -9.07
C MET A 86 -3.84 8.62 -7.94
N ILE A 87 -2.88 8.80 -7.05
CA ILE A 87 -3.05 9.67 -5.90
C ILE A 87 -3.19 11.13 -6.36
N SER A 88 -2.38 11.53 -7.33
CA SER A 88 -2.46 12.87 -7.87
C SER A 88 -3.80 13.16 -8.53
N ALA A 89 -4.36 12.16 -9.23
CA ALA A 89 -5.67 12.30 -9.86
C ALA A 89 -6.79 12.49 -8.86
N LEU A 90 -6.55 12.14 -7.61
CA LEU A 90 -7.52 12.35 -6.53
C LEU A 90 -7.31 13.69 -5.81
N GLY A 91 -6.37 14.50 -6.28
CA GLY A 91 -6.09 15.78 -5.64
C GLY A 91 -5.23 15.65 -4.40
N MET A 92 -4.56 14.53 -4.23
CA MET A 92 -3.73 14.26 -3.08
C MET A 92 -2.28 14.10 -3.51
N ARG A 93 -1.38 13.98 -2.55
CA ARG A 93 0.03 13.74 -2.86
C ARG A 93 0.62 12.80 -1.82
N ILE A 94 1.72 12.16 -2.20
CA ILE A 94 2.44 11.27 -1.33
C ILE A 94 3.63 12.02 -0.78
N GLU A 95 3.84 11.93 0.53
CA GLU A 95 4.97 12.57 1.20
C GLU A 95 5.74 11.54 1.98
N ILE A 96 7.03 11.73 2.03
CA ILE A 96 7.90 10.92 2.88
C ILE A 96 8.15 11.72 4.13
N VAL A 97 7.79 11.13 5.27
CA VAL A 97 7.87 11.83 6.54
C VAL A 97 8.82 11.08 7.45
N LYS A 98 9.75 11.79 8.04
CA LYS A 98 10.63 11.17 9.03
C LYS A 98 9.88 11.01 10.34
N PRO A 99 10.06 9.88 11.04
CA PRO A 99 9.44 9.73 12.35
C PRO A 99 9.97 10.78 13.31
N LEU A 100 9.08 11.31 14.12
CA LEU A 100 9.48 12.26 15.13
C LEU A 100 10.29 11.62 16.23
N VAL A 101 9.95 10.40 16.54
CA VAL A 101 10.64 9.70 17.59
C VAL A 101 11.86 9.11 17.08
N MET A 102 12.91 9.34 17.78
CA MET A 102 14.01 8.90 17.35
C MET A 102 14.48 8.03 18.12
N VAL A 103 14.71 7.50 18.48
CA VAL A 103 15.26 6.58 19.20
C VAL A 103 15.96 6.58 19.78
#